data_0e0c5fa2a7ddf63c30c5d4804fcced91
#
_entry.id   0e0c5fa2a7ddf63c30c5d4804fcced91
#
_cell.length_a   1.000
_cell.length_b   1.000
_cell.length_c   1.000
_cell.angle_alpha   90.00
_cell.angle_beta   90.00
_cell.angle_gamma   90.00
#
_symmetry.space_group_name_H-M   'P 1'
#
loop_
_entity.id
_entity.type
_entity.pdbx_description
1 polymer ?
#
loop_
_entity_poly.entity_id
_entity_poly.type
_entity_poly.pdbx_seq_one_letter_code
_entity_poly.pdbx_strand_id
1 'polypeptide(L)'
;MSLLAFSAVLLLPRPVNAEANRVVFPGNLDRLVHYTTVKRGEVTEHLLTSQEAIDAVRLGKTIPSGTHVVLVDYRDNKVFRYFVMEKKDGWGADFAPARRTGDWQFQHFKPDQTINSSENTARCQSCHQGREDDQHLFTFNDMQRFK
;
A
#
# COMPACT_ATOMS: atom_id res chain seq x y z
N MET A 1 -27.84 53.02 23.50
CA MET A 1 -28.06 51.97 22.50
C MET A 1 -26.66 51.46 22.07
N SER A 2 -26.21 50.32 22.60
CA SER A 2 -24.89 49.71 22.25
C SER A 2 -25.12 48.69 21.15
N LEU A 3 -24.50 48.91 20.01
CA LEU A 3 -24.43 47.91 18.93
C LEU A 3 -23.33 46.91 19.25
N LEU A 4 -23.71 45.67 19.51
CA LEU A 4 -22.78 44.51 19.55
C LEU A 4 -22.50 44.05 18.12
N ALA A 5 -21.26 44.28 17.66
CA ALA A 5 -20.78 43.75 16.39
C ALA A 5 -20.44 42.26 16.57
N PHE A 6 -21.20 41.38 15.94
CA PHE A 6 -20.88 39.97 15.84
C PHE A 6 -19.83 39.76 14.71
N SER A 7 -18.59 39.49 15.09
CA SER A 7 -17.56 39.06 14.14
C SER A 7 -17.77 37.57 13.79
N ALA A 8 -18.25 37.32 12.60
CA ALA A 8 -18.31 35.95 12.06
C ALA A 8 -16.90 35.49 11.69
N VAL A 9 -16.35 34.53 12.43
CA VAL A 9 -15.10 33.86 12.10
C VAL A 9 -15.41 32.87 10.96
N LEU A 10 -15.00 33.20 9.73
CA LEU A 10 -15.02 32.26 8.62
C LEU A 10 -13.97 31.17 8.89
N LEU A 11 -14.44 29.98 9.25
CA LEU A 11 -13.62 28.76 9.24
C LEU A 11 -13.34 28.35 7.80
N LEU A 12 -12.19 28.77 7.27
CA LEU A 12 -11.70 28.25 5.98
C LEU A 12 -11.41 26.73 6.12
N PRO A 13 -11.89 25.90 5.18
CA PRO A 13 -11.54 24.50 5.20
C PRO A 13 -10.02 24.35 5.11
N ARG A 14 -9.42 23.68 6.09
CA ARG A 14 -8.01 23.31 6.03
C ARG A 14 -7.80 22.38 4.85
N PRO A 15 -6.77 22.61 4.01
CA PRO A 15 -6.43 21.63 2.99
C PRO A 15 -6.16 20.30 3.68
N VAL A 16 -6.89 19.26 3.30
CA VAL A 16 -6.56 17.90 3.69
C VAL A 16 -5.26 17.60 2.95
N ASN A 17 -4.14 17.76 3.63
CA ASN A 17 -2.86 17.30 3.11
C ASN A 17 -2.99 15.81 2.86
N ALA A 18 -2.92 15.40 1.59
CA ALA A 18 -2.69 14.02 1.24
C ALA A 18 -1.43 13.59 2.02
N GLU A 19 -1.56 12.54 2.83
CA GLU A 19 -0.43 12.08 3.64
C GLU A 19 0.76 11.76 2.74
N ALA A 20 1.95 12.09 3.24
CA ALA A 20 3.19 11.83 2.52
C ALA A 20 3.28 10.34 2.20
N ASN A 21 3.25 10.04 0.91
CA ASN A 21 3.40 8.71 0.40
C ASN A 21 4.68 8.69 -0.44
N ARG A 22 5.64 7.85 -0.03
CA ARG A 22 6.96 7.77 -0.63
C ARG A 22 7.10 6.65 -1.65
N VAL A 23 6.09 5.78 -1.78
CA VAL A 23 6.13 4.60 -2.65
C VAL A 23 6.28 5.03 -4.10
N VAL A 24 7.27 4.45 -4.76
CA VAL A 24 7.49 4.62 -6.20
C VAL A 24 7.16 3.32 -6.95
N PHE A 25 6.80 3.44 -8.23
CA PHE A 25 6.59 2.24 -9.04
C PHE A 25 7.92 1.49 -9.21
N PRO A 26 7.96 0.15 -8.94
CA PRO A 26 9.20 -0.59 -9.02
C PRO A 26 9.73 -0.68 -10.47
N GLY A 27 10.94 -0.17 -10.71
CA GLY A 27 11.58 -0.20 -12.02
C GLY A 27 12.01 -1.60 -12.48
N ASN A 28 11.86 -2.61 -11.62
CA ASN A 28 12.23 -4.01 -11.87
C ASN A 28 11.02 -4.96 -11.79
N LEU A 29 9.82 -4.48 -12.13
CA LEU A 29 8.59 -5.25 -12.07
C LEU A 29 8.69 -6.60 -12.80
N ASP A 30 9.38 -6.64 -13.93
CA ASP A 30 9.65 -7.81 -14.77
C ASP A 30 10.54 -8.86 -14.10
N ARG A 31 11.25 -8.51 -13.05
CA ARG A 31 12.11 -9.41 -12.27
C ARG A 31 11.49 -9.87 -10.96
N LEU A 32 10.32 -9.37 -10.62
CA LEU A 32 9.59 -9.82 -9.45
C LEU A 32 8.97 -11.19 -9.70
N VAL A 33 8.93 -12.00 -8.66
CA VAL A 33 8.36 -13.35 -8.67
C VAL A 33 6.85 -13.26 -8.48
N HIS A 34 6.08 -13.82 -9.39
CA HIS A 34 4.65 -14.01 -9.22
C HIS A 34 4.41 -15.21 -8.29
N TYR A 35 4.07 -14.95 -7.03
CA TYR A 35 3.98 -16.00 -6.01
C TYR A 35 2.55 -16.48 -5.73
N THR A 36 1.52 -15.70 -6.07
CA THR A 36 0.13 -16.15 -5.94
C THR A 36 -0.82 -15.36 -6.83
N THR A 37 -1.98 -15.97 -7.12
CA THR A 37 -3.09 -15.35 -7.86
C THR A 37 -4.36 -15.42 -7.00
N VAL A 38 -5.03 -14.28 -6.84
CA VAL A 38 -6.33 -14.17 -6.21
C VAL A 38 -7.38 -13.86 -7.27
N LYS A 39 -8.50 -14.61 -7.25
CA LYS A 39 -9.64 -14.37 -8.17
C LYS A 39 -10.87 -13.97 -7.37
N ARG A 40 -11.55 -12.91 -7.83
CA ARG A 40 -12.79 -12.38 -7.24
C ARG A 40 -13.77 -12.00 -8.35
N GLY A 41 -14.67 -12.92 -8.72
CA GLY A 41 -15.52 -12.73 -9.88
C GLY A 41 -14.69 -12.55 -11.15
N GLU A 42 -14.91 -11.47 -11.88
CA GLU A 42 -14.19 -11.14 -13.13
C GLU A 42 -12.80 -10.52 -12.89
N VAL A 43 -12.42 -10.27 -11.63
CA VAL A 43 -11.13 -9.69 -11.31
C VAL A 43 -10.11 -10.78 -11.03
N THR A 44 -8.95 -10.71 -11.69
CA THR A 44 -7.79 -11.55 -11.43
C THR A 44 -6.65 -10.69 -10.91
N GLU A 45 -6.14 -11.00 -9.73
CA GLU A 45 -5.07 -10.26 -9.09
C GLU A 45 -3.81 -11.13 -9.03
N HIS A 46 -2.73 -10.69 -9.66
CA HIS A 46 -1.42 -11.33 -9.53
C HIS A 46 -0.61 -10.59 -8.45
N LEU A 47 -0.06 -11.35 -7.50
CA LEU A 47 0.78 -10.82 -6.44
C LEU A 47 2.25 -11.14 -6.74
N LEU A 48 3.07 -10.08 -6.81
CA LEU A 48 4.49 -10.18 -7.15
C LEU A 48 5.35 -9.58 -6.03
N THR A 49 6.50 -10.19 -5.78
CA THR A 49 7.52 -9.63 -4.87
C THR A 49 8.91 -10.16 -5.22
N SER A 50 9.95 -9.73 -4.51
CA SER A 50 11.29 -10.25 -4.70
C SER A 50 11.46 -11.66 -4.14
N GLN A 51 12.37 -12.45 -4.72
CA GLN A 51 12.72 -13.77 -4.19
C GLN A 51 13.25 -13.68 -2.75
N GLU A 52 14.01 -12.61 -2.43
CA GLU A 52 14.54 -12.37 -1.09
C GLU A 52 13.43 -12.21 -0.05
N ALA A 53 12.33 -11.54 -0.39
CA ALA A 53 11.19 -11.39 0.50
C ALA A 53 10.50 -12.73 0.75
N ILE A 54 10.33 -13.54 -0.28
CA ILE A 54 9.77 -14.90 -0.19
C ILE A 54 10.64 -15.76 0.72
N ASP A 55 11.95 -15.76 0.50
CA ASP A 55 12.90 -16.54 1.29
C ASP A 55 12.93 -16.10 2.74
N ALA A 56 12.85 -14.80 3.02
CA ALA A 56 12.75 -14.27 4.38
C ALA A 56 11.51 -14.80 5.10
N VAL A 57 10.34 -14.74 4.46
CA VAL A 57 9.07 -15.24 5.03
C VAL A 57 9.14 -16.75 5.28
N ARG A 58 9.67 -17.52 4.34
CA ARG A 58 9.82 -18.99 4.47
C ARG A 58 10.77 -19.39 5.60
N LEU A 59 11.76 -18.55 5.89
CA LEU A 59 12.70 -18.74 7.01
C LEU A 59 12.21 -18.15 8.34
N GLY A 60 10.97 -17.64 8.39
CA GLY A 60 10.42 -17.00 9.58
C GLY A 60 11.12 -15.69 9.95
N LYS A 61 11.75 -15.02 8.97
CA LYS A 61 12.46 -13.76 9.15
C LYS A 61 11.59 -12.57 8.76
N THR A 62 11.97 -11.41 9.24
CA THR A 62 11.37 -10.13 8.81
C THR A 62 11.66 -9.86 7.34
N ILE A 63 10.64 -9.43 6.61
CA ILE A 63 10.77 -9.00 5.21
C ILE A 63 11.76 -7.84 5.14
N PRO A 64 12.74 -7.89 4.22
CA PRO A 64 13.78 -6.88 4.11
C PRO A 64 13.26 -5.47 3.79
N SER A 65 14.00 -4.46 4.23
CA SER A 65 13.85 -3.07 3.78
C SER A 65 14.10 -2.96 2.27
N GLY A 66 13.32 -2.14 1.57
CA GLY A 66 13.38 -2.02 0.10
C GLY A 66 12.48 -3.01 -0.65
N THR A 67 11.75 -3.87 0.07
CA THR A 67 10.83 -4.83 -0.56
C THR A 67 9.60 -4.12 -1.12
N HIS A 68 9.26 -4.45 -2.37
CA HIS A 68 7.95 -4.15 -2.96
C HIS A 68 7.08 -5.40 -2.98
N VAL A 69 5.81 -5.25 -2.63
CA VAL A 69 4.76 -6.22 -2.96
C VAL A 69 3.78 -5.54 -3.91
N VAL A 70 3.63 -6.11 -5.08
CA VAL A 70 2.82 -5.53 -6.16
C VAL A 70 1.63 -6.43 -6.42
N LEU A 71 0.44 -5.86 -6.34
CA LEU A 71 -0.79 -6.46 -6.82
C LEU A 71 -1.09 -5.87 -8.20
N VAL A 72 -1.14 -6.72 -9.21
CA VAL A 72 -1.57 -6.36 -10.56
C VAL A 72 -3.02 -6.79 -10.73
N ASP A 73 -3.93 -5.82 -10.81
CA ASP A 73 -5.38 -6.03 -11.00
C ASP A 73 -5.66 -6.14 -12.51
N TYR A 74 -6.11 -7.32 -12.94
CA TYR A 74 -6.53 -7.59 -14.31
C TYR A 74 -8.04 -7.66 -14.42
N ARG A 75 -8.57 -7.00 -15.46
CA ARG A 75 -9.98 -7.09 -15.89
C ARG A 75 -10.02 -7.31 -17.40
N ASP A 76 -10.83 -8.23 -17.86
CA ASP A 76 -10.89 -8.60 -19.27
C ASP A 76 -9.48 -8.91 -19.87
N ASN A 77 -8.63 -9.59 -19.11
CA ASN A 77 -7.24 -9.92 -19.44
C ASN A 77 -6.33 -8.70 -19.71
N LYS A 78 -6.72 -7.51 -19.28
CA LYS A 78 -5.92 -6.30 -19.38
C LYS A 78 -5.58 -5.76 -18.00
N VAL A 79 -4.40 -5.18 -17.85
CA VAL A 79 -4.05 -4.49 -16.63
C VAL A 79 -5.00 -3.30 -16.43
N PHE A 80 -5.71 -3.33 -15.32
CA PHE A 80 -6.62 -2.26 -14.94
C PHE A 80 -5.95 -1.25 -14.01
N ARG A 81 -5.09 -1.72 -13.08
CA ARG A 81 -4.31 -0.89 -12.15
C ARG A 81 -3.28 -1.72 -11.39
N TYR A 82 -2.45 -1.01 -10.65
CA TYR A 82 -1.52 -1.62 -9.70
C TYR A 82 -1.77 -1.07 -8.29
N PHE A 83 -1.63 -1.94 -7.30
CA PHE A 83 -1.45 -1.56 -5.91
C PHE A 83 -0.04 -1.96 -5.51
N VAL A 84 0.72 -1.01 -5.00
CA VAL A 84 2.09 -1.25 -4.55
C VAL A 84 2.20 -0.93 -3.08
N MET A 85 2.72 -1.85 -2.31
CA MET A 85 3.21 -1.57 -0.97
C MET A 85 4.73 -1.72 -0.96
N GLU A 86 5.42 -0.77 -0.36
CA GLU A 86 6.86 -0.74 -0.22
C GLU A 86 7.23 -0.64 1.24
N LYS A 87 8.16 -1.48 1.67
CA LYS A 87 8.71 -1.46 3.02
C LYS A 87 10.06 -0.78 3.03
N LYS A 88 10.23 0.19 3.93
CA LYS A 88 11.52 0.83 4.12
C LYS A 88 11.71 1.25 5.57
N ASP A 89 12.86 0.95 6.13
CA ASP A 89 13.15 1.22 7.54
C ASP A 89 12.85 2.67 7.91
N GLY A 90 12.08 2.85 8.99
CA GLY A 90 11.70 4.14 9.53
C GLY A 90 10.50 4.81 8.85
N TRP A 91 9.94 4.24 7.77
CA TRP A 91 8.81 4.85 7.06
C TRP A 91 7.51 4.86 7.86
N GLY A 92 7.38 3.98 8.84
CA GLY A 92 6.25 4.01 9.77
C GLY A 92 6.16 5.31 10.57
N ALA A 93 7.29 6.00 10.77
CA ALA A 93 7.32 7.26 11.50
C ALA A 93 6.62 8.43 10.78
N ASP A 94 6.35 8.31 9.47
CA ASP A 94 5.60 9.31 8.71
C ASP A 94 4.12 9.38 9.14
N PHE A 95 3.64 8.35 9.84
CA PHE A 95 2.25 8.24 10.27
C PHE A 95 2.10 8.26 11.80
N ALA A 96 0.98 8.77 12.28
CA ALA A 96 0.61 8.66 13.69
C ALA A 96 0.59 7.18 14.12
N PRO A 97 0.98 6.84 15.38
CA PRO A 97 1.07 5.45 15.84
C PRO A 97 -0.17 4.60 15.56
N ALA A 98 -1.37 5.17 15.72
CA ALA A 98 -2.64 4.49 15.47
C ALA A 98 -2.92 4.16 13.99
N ARG A 99 -2.06 4.62 13.06
CA ARG A 99 -2.22 4.41 11.62
C ARG A 99 -1.05 3.68 10.98
N ARG A 100 -0.06 3.29 11.77
CA ARG A 100 1.12 2.61 11.25
C ARG A 100 0.80 1.19 10.82
N THR A 101 1.43 0.77 9.74
CA THR A 101 1.48 -0.60 9.24
C THR A 101 2.94 -1.05 9.23
N GLY A 102 3.57 -1.07 10.41
CA GLY A 102 5.01 -1.20 10.48
C GLY A 102 5.70 -0.10 9.66
N ASP A 103 6.65 -0.48 8.86
CA ASP A 103 7.38 0.41 7.94
C ASP A 103 6.87 0.34 6.48
N TRP A 104 5.64 -0.18 6.29
CA TRP A 104 5.02 -0.22 4.97
C TRP A 104 4.30 1.08 4.64
N GLN A 105 4.42 1.50 3.37
CA GLN A 105 3.58 2.51 2.75
C GLN A 105 2.91 1.96 1.50
N PHE A 106 1.87 2.62 1.01
CA PHE A 106 0.99 2.11 -0.03
C PHE A 106 0.75 3.15 -1.11
N GLN A 107 0.71 2.72 -2.37
CA GLN A 107 0.36 3.59 -3.49
C GLN A 107 -0.44 2.84 -4.54
N HIS A 108 -1.39 3.55 -5.15
CA HIS A 108 -2.09 3.14 -6.35
C HIS A 108 -1.40 3.70 -7.58
N PHE A 109 -1.30 2.88 -8.63
CA PHE A 109 -0.82 3.31 -9.94
C PHE A 109 -1.81 2.91 -11.03
N LYS A 110 -1.89 3.74 -12.06
CA LYS A 110 -2.65 3.49 -13.27
C LYS A 110 -1.96 2.45 -14.14
N PRO A 111 -2.60 1.94 -15.21
CA PRO A 111 -1.96 0.98 -16.13
C PRO A 111 -0.68 1.52 -16.78
N ASP A 112 -0.57 2.82 -16.96
CA ASP A 112 0.63 3.51 -17.47
C ASP A 112 1.72 3.74 -16.42
N GLN A 113 1.55 3.16 -15.20
CA GLN A 113 2.46 3.24 -14.07
C GLN A 113 2.57 4.64 -13.42
N THR A 114 1.74 5.59 -13.83
CA THR A 114 1.64 6.89 -13.15
C THR A 114 0.79 6.78 -11.89
N ILE A 115 1.07 7.66 -10.90
CA ILE A 115 0.34 7.68 -9.64
C ILE A 115 -1.16 7.97 -9.89
N ASN A 116 -2.02 7.16 -9.28
CA ASN A 116 -3.44 7.44 -9.22
C ASN A 116 -3.75 8.24 -7.95
N SER A 117 -3.78 9.56 -8.06
CA SER A 117 -4.04 10.49 -6.95
C SER A 117 -5.51 10.54 -6.50
N SER A 118 -6.43 9.93 -7.26
CA SER A 118 -7.85 9.86 -6.88
C SER A 118 -8.15 8.79 -5.83
N GLU A 119 -7.20 7.90 -5.56
CA GLU A 119 -7.37 6.80 -4.60
C GLU A 119 -6.80 7.17 -3.22
N ASN A 120 -7.58 6.87 -2.18
CA ASN A 120 -7.19 7.13 -0.81
C ASN A 120 -6.43 5.94 -0.22
N THR A 121 -5.11 6.08 -0.05
CA THR A 121 -4.24 5.03 0.49
C THR A 121 -4.45 4.76 1.99
N ALA A 122 -5.13 5.63 2.73
CA ALA A 122 -5.50 5.39 4.12
C ALA A 122 -6.37 4.13 4.30
N ARG A 123 -7.16 3.76 3.28
CA ARG A 123 -7.92 2.50 3.28
C ARG A 123 -7.02 1.28 3.27
N CYS A 124 -5.91 1.34 2.55
CA CYS A 124 -4.93 0.25 2.54
C CYS A 124 -4.38 0.04 3.95
N GLN A 125 -3.93 1.11 4.59
CA GLN A 125 -3.40 1.08 5.96
C GLN A 125 -4.41 0.46 6.94
N SER A 126 -5.66 0.94 6.95
CA SER A 126 -6.67 0.48 7.92
C SER A 126 -6.95 -1.02 7.83
N CYS A 127 -6.91 -1.61 6.63
CA CYS A 127 -7.07 -3.05 6.44
C CYS A 127 -5.80 -3.82 6.82
N HIS A 128 -4.63 -3.33 6.40
CA HIS A 128 -3.36 -4.00 6.63
C HIS A 128 -2.89 -3.95 8.10
N GLN A 129 -3.36 -2.97 8.90
CA GLN A 129 -3.08 -2.91 10.34
C GLN A 129 -3.51 -4.18 11.07
N GLY A 130 -4.66 -4.76 10.71
CA GLY A 130 -5.14 -6.01 11.31
C GLY A 130 -4.32 -7.27 10.96
N ARG A 131 -3.19 -7.11 10.27
CA ARG A 131 -2.32 -8.20 9.81
C ARG A 131 -0.88 -8.08 10.37
N GLU A 132 -0.73 -7.56 11.57
CA GLU A 132 0.58 -7.35 12.19
C GLU A 132 1.36 -8.67 12.33
N ASP A 133 0.71 -9.75 12.77
CA ASP A 133 1.31 -11.09 12.92
C ASP A 133 1.78 -11.67 11.58
N ASP A 134 1.17 -11.26 10.49
CA ASP A 134 1.52 -11.63 9.11
C ASP A 134 2.41 -10.58 8.43
N GLN A 135 3.14 -9.77 9.19
CA GLN A 135 3.96 -8.66 8.70
C GLN A 135 3.16 -7.69 7.81
N HIS A 136 1.89 -7.47 8.14
CA HIS A 136 0.91 -6.64 7.41
C HIS A 136 0.55 -7.14 6.00
N LEU A 137 0.75 -8.44 5.68
CA LEU A 137 0.43 -9.04 4.39
C LEU A 137 -0.79 -9.96 4.46
N PHE A 138 -1.78 -9.76 3.59
CA PHE A 138 -2.91 -10.69 3.43
C PHE A 138 -2.50 -12.02 2.79
N THR A 139 -1.44 -12.01 1.99
CA THR A 139 -0.92 -13.17 1.24
C THR A 139 0.37 -13.73 1.85
N PHE A 140 0.60 -13.49 3.15
CA PHE A 140 1.76 -14.01 3.88
C PHE A 140 1.87 -15.52 3.80
N ASN A 141 0.77 -16.23 4.01
CA ASN A 141 0.74 -17.69 3.94
C ASN A 141 0.99 -18.23 2.53
N ASP A 142 0.66 -17.47 1.49
CA ASP A 142 0.96 -17.84 0.11
C ASP A 142 2.47 -17.74 -0.15
N MET A 143 3.11 -16.65 0.31
CA MET A 143 4.57 -16.54 0.28
C MET A 143 5.27 -17.68 1.02
N GLN A 144 4.77 -18.02 2.22
CA GLN A 144 5.35 -19.05 3.07
C GLN A 144 5.31 -20.43 2.40
N ARG A 145 4.26 -20.71 1.63
CA ARG A 145 4.05 -21.99 0.92
C ARG A 145 4.60 -21.98 -0.51
N PHE A 146 5.07 -20.88 -1.01
CA PHE A 146 5.61 -20.77 -2.37
C PHE A 146 6.83 -21.69 -2.55
N LYS A 147 6.88 -22.45 -3.67
CA LYS A 147 7.91 -23.47 -3.97
C LYS A 147 8.76 -23.03 -5.14
#